data_ba59b4e75e2d364a211bf701ff5f8a64
#
_entry.id   ba59b4e75e2d364a211bf701ff5f8a64
#
_cell.length_a   1.000
_cell.length_b   1.000
_cell.length_c   1.000
_cell.angle_alpha   90.00
_cell.angle_beta   90.00
_cell.angle_gamma   90.00
#
_symmetry.space_group_name_H-M   'P 1'
#
loop_
_entity.id
_entity.type
_entity.pdbx_description
1 polymer ?
#
loop_
_entity_poly.entity_id
_entity_poly.type
_entity_poly.pdbx_seq_one_letter_code
_entity_poly.pdbx_strand_id
1 'polypeptide(L)'
;MRSSDVDRSLMSAEAMMAGFFHLSNSSLSKYGLQWRPVPTHTVPTTTDTLLSFEPCPRLAQRRDELLQSKEGISLLKQHKKTIEHVGTSYGIENITLMDIWEITDDLFCLRSHNATLPTWCTQDVVEELDLITDKLFRLLFTDPETLKLAVGVFLKDAFDRMDEYIHKNATDPSSLESLLAYSAHDTNVAPLLGALGANVEENRPRYAALVAMELLAPSADAPPNSDHLLRLYYKRGWTDETGSYMQFKACRNREAEEGCAFALVRESIAALLLTAEEIEAACKADWLPSKYQLIVAITLSTFLALLFFTLAAVYCVVWRQRCWQRNQRGGNLGIASQLPYSPLVSTPPTA
;
A
#
# COMPACT_ATOMS: atom_id res chain seq x y z
N MET A 1 12.25 15.17 13.21
CA MET A 1 12.30 13.71 13.03
C MET A 1 10.89 13.15 13.01
N ARG A 2 10.56 12.29 12.03
CA ARG A 2 9.30 11.58 11.91
C ARG A 2 9.56 10.06 11.97
N SER A 3 8.82 9.32 12.78
CA SER A 3 8.91 7.85 12.87
C SER A 3 7.57 7.20 12.52
N SER A 4 7.58 5.96 12.04
CA SER A 4 6.40 5.11 12.13
C SER A 4 6.07 4.84 13.59
N ASP A 5 4.79 4.58 13.91
CA ASP A 5 4.29 4.37 15.27
C ASP A 5 4.51 2.91 15.73
N VAL A 6 5.80 2.50 15.70
CA VAL A 6 6.24 1.16 16.12
C VAL A 6 7.48 1.35 17.01
N ASP A 7 7.51 0.73 18.18
CA ASP A 7 8.54 0.92 19.20
C ASP A 7 9.97 0.80 18.66
N ARG A 8 10.25 -0.24 17.85
CA ARG A 8 11.58 -0.42 17.26
C ARG A 8 12.00 0.73 16.33
N SER A 9 11.05 1.35 15.63
CA SER A 9 11.32 2.49 14.76
C SER A 9 11.52 3.78 15.55
N LEU A 10 10.73 3.99 16.61
CA LEU A 10 10.89 5.11 17.54
C LEU A 10 12.25 5.05 18.24
N MET A 11 12.62 3.88 18.78
CA MET A 11 13.95 3.65 19.39
C MET A 11 15.10 3.88 18.39
N SER A 12 14.93 3.44 17.14
CA SER A 12 15.92 3.67 16.07
C SER A 12 16.05 5.16 15.75
N ALA A 13 14.93 5.90 15.71
CA ALA A 13 14.92 7.36 15.52
C ALA A 13 15.71 8.07 16.62
N GLU A 14 15.45 7.73 17.88
CA GLU A 14 16.13 8.32 19.03
C GLU A 14 17.64 8.01 19.02
N ALA A 15 17.99 6.75 18.75
CA ALA A 15 19.40 6.33 18.67
C ALA A 15 20.14 7.06 17.53
N MET A 16 19.52 7.19 16.36
CA MET A 16 20.07 7.94 15.22
C MET A 16 20.29 9.42 15.58
N MET A 17 19.28 10.07 16.18
CA MET A 17 19.40 11.49 16.58
C MET A 17 20.44 11.69 17.68
N ALA A 18 20.58 10.75 18.60
CA ALA A 18 21.62 10.82 19.63
C ALA A 18 23.04 10.75 19.02
N GLY A 19 23.27 9.92 18.01
CA GLY A 19 24.51 9.88 17.27
C GLY A 19 24.75 11.11 16.40
N PHE A 20 23.72 11.57 15.69
CA PHE A 20 23.81 12.70 14.76
C PHE A 20 24.06 14.04 15.50
N PHE A 21 23.41 14.25 16.64
CA PHE A 21 23.55 15.46 17.46
C PHE A 21 24.38 15.22 18.73
N HIS A 22 25.46 14.43 18.60
CA HIS A 22 26.40 14.22 19.69
C HIS A 22 27.08 15.54 20.08
N LEU A 23 27.07 15.84 21.38
CA LEU A 23 27.59 17.09 21.93
C LEU A 23 28.95 16.85 22.58
N SER A 24 30.03 17.11 21.85
CA SER A 24 31.39 16.95 22.39
C SER A 24 31.82 18.02 23.41
N ASN A 25 31.18 19.18 23.49
CA ASN A 25 31.55 20.28 24.41
C ASN A 25 30.38 21.29 24.64
N SER A 26 29.18 20.81 24.96
CA SER A 26 28.03 21.69 25.16
C SER A 26 27.78 22.00 26.66
N SER A 27 27.00 23.04 26.92
CA SER A 27 26.51 23.35 28.25
C SER A 27 25.68 22.20 28.88
N LEU A 28 25.15 21.26 28.06
CA LEU A 28 24.38 20.10 28.51
C LEU A 28 25.28 18.93 28.96
N SER A 29 26.53 18.84 28.47
CA SER A 29 27.45 17.79 28.86
C SER A 29 27.82 17.84 30.36
N LYS A 30 27.81 19.03 30.95
CA LYS A 30 28.01 19.23 32.39
C LYS A 30 26.91 18.61 33.28
N TYR A 31 25.73 18.31 32.68
CA TYR A 31 24.62 17.61 33.35
C TYR A 31 24.61 16.10 33.00
N GLY A 32 25.67 15.57 32.38
CA GLY A 32 25.76 14.16 31.97
C GLY A 32 25.08 13.83 30.66
N LEU A 33 24.49 14.80 29.97
CA LEU A 33 23.87 14.59 28.65
C LEU A 33 24.96 14.73 27.56
N GLN A 34 25.14 13.66 26.77
CA GLN A 34 26.12 13.64 25.67
C GLN A 34 25.51 13.95 24.31
N TRP A 35 24.21 14.15 24.22
CA TRP A 35 23.49 14.45 22.99
C TRP A 35 22.33 15.41 23.24
N ARG A 36 21.88 16.08 22.17
CA ARG A 36 20.75 16.99 22.23
C ARG A 36 19.47 16.22 21.88
N PRO A 37 18.46 16.18 22.77
CA PRO A 37 17.16 15.61 22.44
C PRO A 37 16.51 16.31 21.24
N VAL A 38 16.07 15.52 20.29
CA VAL A 38 15.31 15.99 19.11
C VAL A 38 13.92 15.38 19.18
N PRO A 39 12.86 16.18 19.05
CA PRO A 39 11.49 15.65 19.06
C PRO A 39 11.28 14.64 17.92
N THR A 40 10.78 13.47 18.27
CA THR A 40 10.34 12.46 17.31
C THR A 40 8.81 12.47 17.27
N HIS A 41 8.25 12.70 16.10
CA HIS A 41 6.80 12.74 15.87
C HIS A 41 6.35 11.44 15.22
N THR A 42 5.12 11.01 15.52
CA THR A 42 4.49 9.84 14.92
C THR A 42 3.01 10.08 14.62
N VAL A 43 2.42 9.22 13.83
CA VAL A 43 0.99 9.15 13.54
C VAL A 43 0.58 7.68 13.71
N PRO A 44 -0.60 7.38 14.30
CA PRO A 44 -1.04 6.01 14.48
C PRO A 44 -1.00 5.21 13.17
N THR A 45 -0.53 3.96 13.20
CA THR A 45 -0.35 3.11 12.01
C THR A 45 -1.61 2.99 11.17
N THR A 46 -2.77 2.97 11.80
CA THR A 46 -4.09 2.86 11.15
C THR A 46 -4.49 4.07 10.29
N THR A 47 -3.82 5.22 10.48
CA THR A 47 -4.10 6.48 9.77
C THR A 47 -2.88 7.07 9.08
N ASP A 48 -1.70 6.47 9.26
CA ASP A 48 -0.45 6.94 8.68
C ASP A 48 -0.31 6.49 7.22
N THR A 49 -0.74 7.31 6.29
CA THR A 49 -0.59 7.07 4.85
C THR A 49 0.82 7.30 4.32
N LEU A 50 1.74 7.80 5.16
CA LEU A 50 3.12 8.12 4.76
C LEU A 50 4.09 6.95 5.03
N LEU A 51 3.98 6.32 6.21
CA LEU A 51 4.94 5.31 6.68
C LEU A 51 4.28 3.96 7.03
N SER A 52 2.95 3.83 6.96
CA SER A 52 2.24 2.58 7.25
C SER A 52 1.47 2.07 6.02
N PHE A 53 1.39 0.74 5.90
CA PHE A 53 0.59 0.08 4.86
C PHE A 53 -0.81 -0.33 5.34
N GLU A 54 -1.07 -0.25 6.65
CA GLU A 54 -2.36 -0.63 7.24
C GLU A 54 -3.56 0.12 6.63
N PRO A 55 -3.46 1.43 6.32
CA PRO A 55 -4.60 2.15 5.74
C PRO A 55 -4.93 1.75 4.29
N CYS A 56 -4.16 0.81 3.69
CA CYS A 56 -4.27 0.50 2.26
C CYS A 56 -4.61 -0.97 1.97
N PRO A 57 -5.88 -1.39 2.06
CA PRO A 57 -6.29 -2.77 1.74
C PRO A 57 -5.93 -3.20 0.31
N ARG A 58 -5.94 -2.28 -0.66
CA ARG A 58 -5.55 -2.59 -2.05
C ARG A 58 -4.10 -3.05 -2.16
N LEU A 59 -3.21 -2.50 -1.34
CA LEU A 59 -1.80 -2.92 -1.31
C LEU A 59 -1.65 -4.37 -0.87
N ALA A 60 -2.38 -4.80 0.16
CA ALA A 60 -2.42 -6.20 0.59
C ALA A 60 -2.99 -7.11 -0.51
N GLN A 61 -4.09 -6.70 -1.17
CA GLN A 61 -4.66 -7.43 -2.29
C GLN A 61 -3.66 -7.54 -3.45
N ARG A 62 -2.94 -6.46 -3.79
CA ARG A 62 -1.95 -6.47 -4.88
C ARG A 62 -0.78 -7.41 -4.57
N ARG A 63 -0.29 -7.41 -3.34
CA ARG A 63 0.69 -8.39 -2.87
C ARG A 63 0.22 -9.82 -3.15
N ASP A 64 -1.00 -10.16 -2.76
CA ASP A 64 -1.53 -11.51 -2.93
C ASP A 64 -1.69 -11.87 -4.43
N GLU A 65 -2.06 -10.92 -5.29
CA GLU A 65 -2.06 -11.08 -6.75
C GLU A 65 -0.67 -11.38 -7.31
N LEU A 66 0.36 -10.66 -6.85
CA LEU A 66 1.75 -10.86 -7.26
C LEU A 66 2.29 -12.22 -6.82
N LEU A 67 1.99 -12.65 -5.60
CA LEU A 67 2.37 -13.98 -5.09
C LEU A 67 1.72 -15.11 -5.90
N GLN A 68 0.51 -14.91 -6.42
CA GLN A 68 -0.21 -15.86 -7.27
C GLN A 68 0.12 -15.70 -8.76
N SER A 69 0.97 -14.75 -9.15
CA SER A 69 1.42 -14.56 -10.52
C SER A 69 2.28 -15.74 -11.00
N LYS A 70 2.52 -15.80 -12.32
CA LYS A 70 3.43 -16.81 -12.88
C LYS A 70 4.83 -16.74 -12.26
N GLU A 71 5.29 -15.53 -11.93
CA GLU A 71 6.59 -15.27 -11.32
C GLU A 71 6.64 -15.76 -9.87
N GLY A 72 5.63 -15.42 -9.05
CA GLY A 72 5.51 -15.90 -7.67
C GLY A 72 5.40 -17.43 -7.58
N ILE A 73 4.56 -18.04 -8.43
CA ILE A 73 4.45 -19.50 -8.51
C ILE A 73 5.77 -20.14 -8.99
N SER A 74 6.48 -19.51 -9.92
CA SER A 74 7.78 -20.00 -10.39
C SER A 74 8.82 -19.96 -9.26
N LEU A 75 8.85 -18.91 -8.46
CA LEU A 75 9.74 -18.77 -7.32
C LEU A 75 9.52 -19.90 -6.30
N LEU A 76 8.26 -20.19 -5.93
CA LEU A 76 7.92 -21.33 -5.08
C LEU A 76 8.42 -22.65 -5.65
N LYS A 77 8.23 -22.89 -6.94
CA LYS A 77 8.61 -24.14 -7.61
C LYS A 77 10.13 -24.32 -7.69
N GLN A 78 10.88 -23.25 -7.99
CA GLN A 78 12.34 -23.29 -8.11
C GLN A 78 13.00 -23.67 -6.78
N HIS A 79 12.47 -23.23 -5.67
CA HIS A 79 13.02 -23.43 -4.33
C HIS A 79 12.22 -24.44 -3.48
N LYS A 80 11.39 -25.26 -4.14
CA LYS A 80 10.44 -26.16 -3.50
C LYS A 80 11.08 -27.01 -2.39
N LYS A 81 12.26 -27.60 -2.64
CA LYS A 81 12.96 -28.49 -1.69
C LYS A 81 13.27 -27.79 -0.37
N THR A 82 13.84 -26.60 -0.43
CA THR A 82 14.19 -25.79 0.74
C THR A 82 12.94 -25.30 1.46
N ILE A 83 11.94 -24.84 0.70
CA ILE A 83 10.66 -24.36 1.24
C ILE A 83 9.93 -25.49 2.00
N GLU A 84 9.85 -26.70 1.45
CA GLU A 84 9.24 -27.88 2.10
C GLU A 84 10.05 -28.30 3.34
N HIS A 85 11.39 -28.25 3.28
CA HIS A 85 12.25 -28.54 4.43
C HIS A 85 11.99 -27.57 5.59
N VAL A 86 11.91 -26.28 5.30
CA VAL A 86 11.60 -25.21 6.28
C VAL A 86 10.20 -25.40 6.84
N GLY A 87 9.18 -25.60 5.97
CA GLY A 87 7.81 -25.85 6.39
C GLY A 87 7.68 -27.04 7.34
N THR A 88 8.33 -28.16 7.02
CA THR A 88 8.34 -29.34 7.89
C THR A 88 9.01 -29.03 9.23
N SER A 89 10.09 -28.26 9.23
CA SER A 89 10.84 -27.90 10.45
C SER A 89 10.08 -26.95 11.38
N TYR A 90 9.21 -26.09 10.82
CA TYR A 90 8.32 -25.19 11.56
C TYR A 90 6.93 -25.81 11.84
N GLY A 91 6.60 -26.97 11.26
CA GLY A 91 5.27 -27.59 11.38
C GLY A 91 4.19 -26.89 10.56
N ILE A 92 4.56 -26.25 9.46
CA ILE A 92 3.64 -25.55 8.54
C ILE A 92 3.39 -26.43 7.32
N GLU A 93 2.14 -26.91 7.13
CA GLU A 93 1.80 -27.85 6.03
C GLU A 93 1.80 -27.20 4.65
N ASN A 94 1.24 -25.99 4.52
CA ASN A 94 1.10 -25.26 3.26
C ASN A 94 1.87 -23.95 3.30
N ILE A 95 3.19 -24.07 3.46
CA ILE A 95 4.09 -22.91 3.59
C ILE A 95 4.05 -22.02 2.35
N THR A 96 3.89 -20.73 2.55
CA THR A 96 3.81 -19.70 1.52
C THR A 96 5.12 -18.89 1.40
N LEU A 97 5.24 -18.06 0.37
CA LEU A 97 6.36 -17.11 0.26
C LEU A 97 6.35 -16.07 1.38
N MET A 98 5.20 -15.73 1.93
CA MET A 98 5.12 -14.82 3.07
C MET A 98 5.64 -15.48 4.35
N ASP A 99 5.28 -16.75 4.60
CA ASP A 99 5.85 -17.50 5.72
C ASP A 99 7.38 -17.61 5.60
N ILE A 100 7.90 -17.83 4.38
CA ILE A 100 9.35 -17.83 4.12
C ILE A 100 9.98 -16.48 4.46
N TRP A 101 9.33 -15.38 4.10
CA TRP A 101 9.83 -14.04 4.47
C TRP A 101 9.89 -13.88 5.99
N GLU A 102 8.80 -14.16 6.70
CA GLU A 102 8.72 -14.05 8.16
C GLU A 102 9.79 -14.93 8.86
N ILE A 103 9.90 -16.19 8.43
CA ILE A 103 10.92 -17.11 8.96
C ILE A 103 12.34 -16.61 8.68
N THR A 104 12.59 -16.07 7.48
CA THR A 104 13.90 -15.49 7.12
C THR A 104 14.24 -14.30 8.01
N ASP A 105 13.25 -13.45 8.31
CA ASP A 105 13.42 -12.30 9.20
C ASP A 105 13.72 -12.75 10.65
N ASP A 106 13.00 -13.73 11.16
CA ASP A 106 13.28 -14.34 12.48
C ASP A 106 14.71 -14.90 12.56
N LEU A 107 15.14 -15.66 11.55
CA LEU A 107 16.49 -16.22 11.49
C LEU A 107 17.54 -15.11 11.36
N PHE A 108 17.27 -14.06 10.62
CA PHE A 108 18.13 -12.90 10.51
C PHE A 108 18.26 -12.16 11.84
N CYS A 109 17.15 -12.02 12.58
CA CYS A 109 17.13 -11.45 13.91
C CYS A 109 18.01 -12.25 14.88
N LEU A 110 17.86 -13.58 14.93
CA LEU A 110 18.69 -14.47 15.76
C LEU A 110 20.17 -14.31 15.42
N ARG A 111 20.53 -14.30 14.14
CA ARG A 111 21.92 -14.13 13.69
C ARG A 111 22.51 -12.78 14.10
N SER A 112 21.71 -11.71 13.96
CA SER A 112 22.13 -10.34 14.32
C SER A 112 22.43 -10.19 15.81
N HIS A 113 21.82 -11.03 16.64
CA HIS A 113 22.06 -11.11 18.09
C HIS A 113 23.02 -12.21 18.51
N ASN A 114 23.74 -12.86 17.56
CA ASN A 114 24.62 -14.00 17.82
C ASN A 114 23.92 -15.15 18.57
N ALA A 115 22.62 -15.31 18.41
CA ALA A 115 21.86 -16.41 18.97
C ALA A 115 22.09 -17.70 18.17
N THR A 116 21.96 -18.85 18.84
CA THR A 116 22.09 -20.15 18.20
C THR A 116 20.93 -20.41 17.28
N LEU A 117 21.21 -20.68 16.01
CA LEU A 117 20.19 -21.11 15.04
C LEU A 117 19.72 -22.54 15.34
N PRO A 118 18.47 -22.88 14.93
CA PRO A 118 17.98 -24.26 14.96
C PRO A 118 18.90 -25.22 14.18
N THR A 119 19.04 -26.46 14.63
CA THR A 119 19.97 -27.45 14.04
C THR A 119 19.68 -27.77 12.57
N TRP A 120 18.44 -27.64 12.13
CA TRP A 120 18.03 -27.82 10.72
C TRP A 120 18.45 -26.65 9.82
N CYS A 121 18.71 -25.46 10.39
CA CYS A 121 19.04 -24.24 9.67
C CYS A 121 20.55 -24.18 9.41
N THR A 122 21.00 -24.93 8.40
CA THR A 122 22.41 -24.90 7.94
C THR A 122 22.72 -23.60 7.20
N GLN A 123 24.01 -23.32 6.98
CA GLN A 123 24.43 -22.15 6.23
C GLN A 123 23.84 -22.11 4.81
N ASP A 124 23.79 -23.26 4.12
CA ASP A 124 23.20 -23.36 2.77
C ASP A 124 21.71 -23.01 2.79
N VAL A 125 20.97 -23.43 3.82
CA VAL A 125 19.55 -23.08 3.99
C VAL A 125 19.38 -21.56 4.21
N VAL A 126 20.22 -20.96 5.04
CA VAL A 126 20.22 -19.50 5.28
C VAL A 126 20.44 -18.74 3.97
N GLU A 127 21.47 -19.13 3.20
CA GLU A 127 21.80 -18.45 1.94
C GLU A 127 20.67 -18.58 0.91
N GLU A 128 20.03 -19.75 0.84
CA GLU A 128 18.90 -19.96 -0.06
C GLU A 128 17.65 -19.19 0.38
N LEU A 129 17.37 -19.10 1.69
CA LEU A 129 16.29 -18.28 2.23
C LEU A 129 16.50 -16.78 1.96
N ASP A 130 17.74 -16.30 2.13
CA ASP A 130 18.10 -14.93 1.79
C ASP A 130 17.87 -14.67 0.29
N LEU A 131 18.28 -15.60 -0.60
CA LEU A 131 18.05 -15.50 -2.04
C LEU A 131 16.57 -15.48 -2.41
N ILE A 132 15.76 -16.35 -1.80
CA ILE A 132 14.30 -16.37 -2.02
C ILE A 132 13.69 -15.03 -1.61
N THR A 133 14.08 -14.52 -0.45
CA THR A 133 13.57 -13.25 0.06
C THR A 133 14.02 -12.06 -0.80
N ASP A 134 15.25 -12.04 -1.30
CA ASP A 134 15.73 -11.00 -2.21
C ASP A 134 14.90 -10.98 -3.51
N LYS A 135 14.59 -12.16 -4.09
CA LYS A 135 13.70 -12.28 -5.26
C LYS A 135 12.26 -11.88 -4.95
N LEU A 136 11.78 -12.20 -3.75
CA LEU A 136 10.45 -11.80 -3.30
C LEU A 136 10.36 -10.28 -3.17
N PHE A 137 11.35 -9.62 -2.59
CA PHE A 137 11.43 -8.16 -2.53
C PHE A 137 11.40 -7.54 -3.92
N ARG A 138 12.15 -8.10 -4.87
CA ARG A 138 12.08 -7.66 -6.27
C ARG A 138 10.67 -7.81 -6.84
N LEU A 139 10.05 -8.98 -6.66
CA LEU A 139 8.68 -9.23 -7.14
C LEU A 139 7.67 -8.21 -6.61
N LEU A 140 7.73 -7.91 -5.31
CA LEU A 140 6.78 -7.03 -4.66
C LEU A 140 7.09 -5.54 -4.89
N PHE A 141 8.35 -5.13 -4.80
CA PHE A 141 8.76 -3.72 -4.76
C PHE A 141 9.38 -3.19 -6.06
N THR A 142 9.06 -3.83 -7.20
CA THR A 142 9.27 -3.28 -8.55
C THR A 142 7.97 -3.18 -9.34
N ASP A 143 6.87 -3.67 -8.80
CA ASP A 143 5.55 -3.57 -9.42
C ASP A 143 5.04 -2.11 -9.36
N PRO A 144 4.64 -1.50 -10.49
CA PRO A 144 4.26 -0.09 -10.54
C PRO A 144 3.08 0.28 -9.63
N GLU A 145 2.10 -0.62 -9.47
CA GLU A 145 0.96 -0.37 -8.58
C GLU A 145 1.39 -0.41 -7.12
N THR A 146 2.20 -1.41 -6.75
CA THR A 146 2.78 -1.50 -5.41
C THR A 146 3.62 -0.26 -5.09
N LEU A 147 4.49 0.18 -6.00
CA LEU A 147 5.31 1.39 -5.80
C LEU A 147 4.44 2.63 -5.59
N LYS A 148 3.41 2.79 -6.42
CA LYS A 148 2.48 3.93 -6.31
C LYS A 148 1.78 3.98 -4.95
N LEU A 149 1.26 2.83 -4.48
CA LEU A 149 0.51 2.73 -3.22
C LEU A 149 1.43 2.79 -1.99
N ALA A 150 2.64 2.24 -2.07
CA ALA A 150 3.55 2.13 -0.93
C ALA A 150 4.33 3.43 -0.66
N VAL A 151 4.76 4.16 -1.69
CA VAL A 151 5.63 5.33 -1.52
C VAL A 151 5.18 6.57 -2.29
N GLY A 152 4.04 6.52 -2.98
CA GLY A 152 3.57 7.66 -3.79
C GLY A 152 3.30 8.91 -2.98
N VAL A 153 2.70 8.78 -1.79
CA VAL A 153 2.46 9.92 -0.87
C VAL A 153 3.77 10.45 -0.31
N PHE A 154 4.68 9.56 0.10
CA PHE A 154 6.00 9.95 0.60
C PHE A 154 6.81 10.70 -0.45
N LEU A 155 6.87 10.17 -1.67
CA LEU A 155 7.57 10.83 -2.79
C LEU A 155 6.96 12.19 -3.11
N LYS A 156 5.64 12.28 -3.13
CA LYS A 156 4.94 13.56 -3.35
C LYS A 156 5.33 14.60 -2.28
N ASP A 157 5.23 14.25 -0.99
CA ASP A 157 5.59 15.14 0.11
C ASP A 157 7.07 15.55 0.04
N ALA A 158 7.98 14.60 -0.18
CA ALA A 158 9.42 14.87 -0.26
C ALA A 158 9.78 15.78 -1.44
N PHE A 159 9.23 15.53 -2.63
CA PHE A 159 9.52 16.35 -3.81
C PHE A 159 8.85 17.71 -3.75
N ASP A 160 7.66 17.84 -3.19
CA ASP A 160 7.02 19.15 -3.00
C ASP A 160 7.78 20.02 -2.01
N ARG A 161 8.32 19.45 -0.92
CA ARG A 161 9.20 20.16 0.01
C ARG A 161 10.52 20.60 -0.63
N MET A 162 11.10 19.76 -1.49
CA MET A 162 12.29 20.15 -2.27
C MET A 162 11.99 21.29 -3.23
N ASP A 163 10.84 21.25 -3.93
CA ASP A 163 10.37 22.35 -4.77
C ASP A 163 10.16 23.65 -3.96
N GLU A 164 9.52 23.53 -2.81
CA GLU A 164 9.34 24.69 -1.91
C GLU A 164 10.69 25.26 -1.46
N TYR A 165 11.67 24.39 -1.15
CA TYR A 165 13.02 24.80 -0.81
C TYR A 165 13.68 25.56 -1.97
N ILE A 166 13.61 25.05 -3.19
CA ILE A 166 14.17 25.70 -4.39
C ILE A 166 13.59 27.10 -4.58
N HIS A 167 12.26 27.22 -4.44
CA HIS A 167 11.57 28.49 -4.68
C HIS A 167 11.75 29.50 -3.54
N LYS A 168 11.71 29.06 -2.27
CA LYS A 168 11.83 29.93 -1.10
C LYS A 168 13.26 30.33 -0.77
N ASN A 169 14.26 29.48 -1.09
CA ASN A 169 15.66 29.77 -0.81
C ASN A 169 16.13 31.09 -1.49
N ALA A 170 15.45 31.48 -2.58
CA ALA A 170 15.67 32.76 -3.24
C ALA A 170 15.11 33.98 -2.47
N THR A 171 14.17 33.79 -1.52
CA THR A 171 13.45 34.87 -0.84
C THR A 171 13.67 34.90 0.66
N ASP A 172 13.74 33.77 1.37
CA ASP A 172 13.99 33.69 2.82
C ASP A 172 14.65 32.35 3.20
N PRO A 173 16.00 32.28 3.17
CA PRO A 173 16.72 31.05 3.51
C PRO A 173 16.57 30.59 4.97
N SER A 174 16.19 31.50 5.88
CA SER A 174 16.15 31.24 7.32
C SER A 174 14.92 30.43 7.78
N SER A 175 13.88 30.39 6.94
CA SER A 175 12.61 29.71 7.24
C SER A 175 12.53 28.24 6.80
N LEU A 176 13.61 27.70 6.22
CA LEU A 176 13.59 26.40 5.56
C LEU A 176 14.19 25.28 6.42
N GLU A 177 13.51 24.13 6.45
CA GLU A 177 14.06 22.91 7.01
C GLU A 177 15.10 22.34 6.05
N SER A 178 16.36 22.29 6.48
CA SER A 178 17.48 21.76 5.68
C SER A 178 17.65 20.25 5.80
N LEU A 179 17.00 19.63 6.79
CA LEU A 179 17.06 18.17 7.04
C LEU A 179 15.69 17.65 7.46
N LEU A 180 15.18 16.73 6.69
CA LEU A 180 14.01 15.92 7.04
C LEU A 180 14.48 14.47 7.27
N ALA A 181 14.21 13.92 8.44
CA ALA A 181 14.61 12.56 8.77
C ALA A 181 13.39 11.70 9.13
N TYR A 182 13.37 10.48 8.58
CA TYR A 182 12.30 9.52 8.76
C TYR A 182 12.88 8.20 9.29
N SER A 183 12.24 7.60 10.28
CA SER A 183 12.54 6.25 10.76
C SER A 183 11.37 5.33 10.41
N ALA A 184 11.64 4.31 9.62
CA ALA A 184 10.60 3.44 9.06
C ALA A 184 11.12 2.00 8.90
N HIS A 185 10.64 1.28 7.91
CA HIS A 185 10.87 -0.13 7.71
C HIS A 185 11.59 -0.42 6.38
N ASP A 186 12.16 -1.60 6.24
CA ASP A 186 12.69 -2.11 4.97
C ASP A 186 11.62 -2.10 3.87
N THR A 187 10.36 -2.36 4.24
CA THR A 187 9.19 -2.27 3.37
C THR A 187 8.84 -0.84 2.92
N ASN A 188 9.40 0.21 3.53
CA ASN A 188 9.34 1.58 3.03
C ASN A 188 10.57 1.90 2.16
N VAL A 189 11.75 1.40 2.57
CA VAL A 189 13.02 1.66 1.85
C VAL A 189 13.05 0.93 0.50
N ALA A 190 12.65 -0.34 0.45
CA ALA A 190 12.68 -1.12 -0.79
C ALA A 190 11.83 -0.52 -1.91
N PRO A 191 10.53 -0.16 -1.72
CA PRO A 191 9.76 0.50 -2.75
C PRO A 191 10.27 1.91 -3.09
N LEU A 192 10.86 2.64 -2.15
CA LEU A 192 11.52 3.92 -2.44
C LEU A 192 12.67 3.75 -3.43
N LEU A 193 13.55 2.77 -3.18
CA LEU A 193 14.65 2.41 -4.09
C LEU A 193 14.11 1.96 -5.45
N GLY A 194 13.08 1.09 -5.47
CA GLY A 194 12.44 0.61 -6.69
C GLY A 194 11.81 1.74 -7.52
N ALA A 195 11.12 2.69 -6.87
CA ALA A 195 10.52 3.85 -7.54
C ALA A 195 11.57 4.77 -8.18
N LEU A 196 12.72 4.94 -7.53
CA LEU A 196 13.83 5.75 -8.01
C LEU A 196 14.71 5.01 -9.02
N GLY A 197 14.49 3.70 -9.22
CA GLY A 197 15.10 2.89 -10.28
C GLY A 197 16.34 2.10 -9.88
N ALA A 198 16.59 1.95 -8.57
CA ALA A 198 17.63 1.08 -8.05
C ALA A 198 17.24 -0.41 -8.18
N ASN A 199 18.24 -1.29 -8.26
CA ASN A 199 18.00 -2.73 -8.24
C ASN A 199 17.69 -3.21 -6.82
N VAL A 200 16.42 -3.49 -6.54
CA VAL A 200 15.93 -3.88 -5.21
C VAL A 200 16.42 -5.28 -4.81
N GLU A 201 16.56 -6.22 -5.75
CA GLU A 201 17.03 -7.58 -5.46
C GLU A 201 18.46 -7.59 -4.91
N GLU A 202 19.36 -6.85 -5.53
CA GLU A 202 20.76 -6.74 -5.07
C GLU A 202 20.91 -5.86 -3.84
N ASN A 203 19.95 -4.96 -3.60
CA ASN A 203 20.02 -3.93 -2.59
C ASN A 203 18.91 -4.04 -1.54
N ARG A 204 18.40 -5.25 -1.24
CA ARG A 204 17.41 -5.44 -0.18
C ARG A 204 17.88 -4.80 1.12
N PRO A 205 17.12 -3.90 1.74
CA PRO A 205 17.49 -3.24 2.98
C PRO A 205 17.70 -4.23 4.12
N ARG A 206 18.74 -4.01 4.91
CA ARG A 206 19.03 -4.72 6.14
C ARG A 206 18.80 -3.79 7.34
N TYR A 207 19.00 -4.27 8.58
CA TYR A 207 18.87 -3.43 9.76
C TYR A 207 19.80 -2.22 9.70
N ALA A 208 19.28 -1.07 10.09
CA ALA A 208 19.92 0.24 9.98
C ALA A 208 20.33 0.64 8.53
N ALA A 209 19.55 0.18 7.53
CA ALA A 209 19.66 0.72 6.18
C ALA A 209 19.36 2.22 6.19
N LEU A 210 20.10 2.98 5.38
CA LEU A 210 19.94 4.42 5.25
C LEU A 210 19.80 4.80 3.78
N VAL A 211 18.75 5.56 3.46
CA VAL A 211 18.59 6.24 2.18
C VAL A 211 18.64 7.74 2.43
N ALA A 212 19.46 8.47 1.69
CA ALA A 212 19.46 9.91 1.69
C ALA A 212 19.23 10.45 0.27
N MET A 213 18.24 11.33 0.12
CA MET A 213 18.04 12.14 -1.08
C MET A 213 18.63 13.52 -0.80
N GLU A 214 19.68 13.88 -1.54
CA GLU A 214 20.43 15.10 -1.35
C GLU A 214 20.13 16.07 -2.48
N LEU A 215 19.45 17.18 -2.16
CA LEU A 215 19.21 18.27 -3.11
C LEU A 215 20.43 19.21 -3.13
N LEU A 216 21.06 19.33 -4.29
CA LEU A 216 22.24 20.17 -4.52
C LEU A 216 21.86 21.42 -5.29
N ALA A 217 22.20 22.57 -4.74
CA ALA A 217 22.11 23.83 -5.47
C ALA A 217 23.17 23.89 -6.58
N PRO A 218 22.92 24.62 -7.67
CA PRO A 218 23.93 24.94 -8.67
C PRO A 218 25.16 25.59 -8.01
N SER A 219 26.35 25.31 -8.54
CA SER A 219 27.56 25.97 -8.07
C SER A 219 27.50 27.51 -8.33
N ALA A 220 28.25 28.30 -7.57
CA ALA A 220 28.29 29.76 -7.74
C ALA A 220 28.72 30.17 -9.16
N ASP A 221 29.51 29.35 -9.84
CA ASP A 221 30.01 29.59 -11.20
C ASP A 221 29.12 28.93 -12.29
N ALA A 222 28.00 28.34 -11.90
CA ALA A 222 27.10 27.71 -12.87
C ALA A 222 26.38 28.76 -13.73
N PRO A 223 26.02 28.41 -14.99
CA PRO A 223 25.22 29.30 -15.83
C PRO A 223 23.91 29.74 -15.13
N PRO A 224 23.41 30.95 -15.41
CA PRO A 224 22.11 31.37 -14.91
C PRO A 224 21.02 30.33 -15.28
N ASN A 225 20.14 30.02 -14.34
CA ASN A 225 19.08 29.03 -14.47
C ASN A 225 19.55 27.56 -14.58
N SER A 226 20.74 27.26 -14.08
CA SER A 226 21.18 25.85 -13.95
C SER A 226 20.25 25.08 -13.01
N ASP A 227 19.96 23.83 -13.36
CA ASP A 227 19.09 22.96 -12.58
C ASP A 227 19.71 22.57 -11.23
N HIS A 228 18.87 22.43 -10.22
CA HIS A 228 19.24 21.70 -9.01
C HIS A 228 19.46 20.23 -9.35
N LEU A 229 20.41 19.62 -8.67
CA LEU A 229 20.69 18.18 -8.84
C LEU A 229 20.21 17.41 -7.62
N LEU A 230 19.77 16.20 -7.84
CA LEU A 230 19.40 15.25 -6.79
C LEU A 230 20.41 14.10 -6.80
N ARG A 231 20.94 13.72 -5.64
CA ARG A 231 21.72 12.49 -5.44
C ARG A 231 20.96 11.55 -4.55
N LEU A 232 21.11 10.25 -4.80
CA LEU A 232 20.55 9.18 -4.00
C LEU A 232 21.69 8.40 -3.35
N TYR A 233 21.92 8.62 -2.07
CA TYR A 233 22.88 7.83 -1.29
C TYR A 233 22.17 6.69 -0.60
N TYR A 234 22.75 5.50 -0.65
CA TYR A 234 22.21 4.31 0.00
C TYR A 234 23.31 3.55 0.75
N LYS A 235 23.02 3.22 2.00
CA LYS A 235 23.76 2.29 2.82
C LYS A 235 22.84 1.11 3.14
N ARG A 236 23.24 -0.09 2.76
CA ARG A 236 22.38 -1.28 2.79
C ARG A 236 22.05 -1.74 4.21
N GLY A 237 22.99 -1.58 5.16
CA GLY A 237 22.79 -2.00 6.54
C GLY A 237 23.91 -1.59 7.48
N TRP A 238 23.80 -2.04 8.73
CA TRP A 238 24.78 -1.70 9.78
C TRP A 238 26.15 -2.34 9.56
N THR A 239 26.21 -3.45 8.82
CA THR A 239 27.47 -4.14 8.50
C THR A 239 28.32 -3.41 7.47
N ASP A 240 27.72 -2.52 6.70
CA ASP A 240 28.46 -1.74 5.72
C ASP A 240 29.14 -0.55 6.43
N GLU A 241 30.43 -0.35 6.20
CA GLU A 241 31.14 0.81 6.76
C GLU A 241 30.63 2.10 6.12
N THR A 242 30.47 2.10 4.79
CA THR A 242 29.99 3.23 4.00
C THR A 242 28.88 2.77 3.07
N GLY A 243 28.05 3.71 2.61
CA GLY A 243 27.14 3.50 1.49
C GLY A 243 27.74 3.93 0.16
N SER A 244 26.94 3.89 -0.88
CA SER A 244 27.30 4.37 -2.21
C SER A 244 26.18 5.22 -2.81
N TYR A 245 26.52 6.06 -3.77
CA TYR A 245 25.53 6.75 -4.56
C TYR A 245 24.90 5.79 -5.56
N MET A 246 23.56 5.86 -5.65
CA MET A 246 22.76 5.03 -6.55
C MET A 246 22.35 5.86 -7.78
N GLN A 247 22.32 5.20 -8.92
CA GLN A 247 21.96 5.85 -10.18
C GLN A 247 20.45 5.94 -10.34
N PHE A 248 19.93 7.13 -10.63
CA PHE A 248 18.53 7.29 -10.97
C PHE A 248 18.21 6.71 -12.34
N LYS A 249 17.02 6.09 -12.46
CA LYS A 249 16.54 5.60 -13.75
C LYS A 249 16.51 6.69 -14.83
N ALA A 250 16.23 7.91 -14.44
CA ALA A 250 16.16 9.08 -15.33
C ALA A 250 17.52 9.51 -15.90
N CYS A 251 18.64 9.16 -15.24
CA CYS A 251 19.98 9.63 -15.57
C CYS A 251 21.02 8.50 -15.69
N ARG A 252 20.68 7.42 -16.38
CA ARG A 252 21.58 6.24 -16.53
C ARG A 252 22.90 6.52 -17.25
N ASN A 253 23.04 7.66 -17.91
CA ASN A 253 24.23 8.06 -18.68
C ASN A 253 25.16 9.01 -17.90
N ARG A 254 24.90 9.24 -16.60
CA ARG A 254 25.73 10.09 -15.73
C ARG A 254 26.27 9.25 -14.59
N GLU A 255 27.41 9.65 -14.04
CA GLU A 255 27.92 9.03 -12.80
C GLU A 255 26.96 9.33 -11.63
N ALA A 256 26.78 8.36 -10.75
CA ALA A 256 25.82 8.47 -9.65
C ALA A 256 26.17 9.62 -8.68
N GLU A 257 27.47 9.86 -8.46
CA GLU A 257 28.02 10.91 -7.63
C GLU A 257 27.75 12.32 -8.16
N GLU A 258 27.61 12.47 -9.49
CA GLU A 258 27.27 13.77 -10.10
C GLU A 258 25.83 14.16 -9.86
N GLY A 259 24.96 13.16 -9.60
CA GLY A 259 23.53 13.35 -9.44
C GLY A 259 22.77 13.52 -10.77
N CYS A 260 21.47 13.68 -10.66
CA CYS A 260 20.52 13.83 -11.76
C CYS A 260 19.74 15.14 -11.59
N ALA A 261 19.41 15.82 -12.71
CA ALA A 261 18.58 17.01 -12.65
C ALA A 261 17.26 16.71 -11.90
N PHE A 262 16.97 17.52 -10.89
CA PHE A 262 15.79 17.33 -10.02
C PHE A 262 14.49 17.22 -10.83
N ALA A 263 14.32 18.10 -11.84
CA ALA A 263 13.16 18.10 -12.72
C ALA A 263 13.00 16.78 -13.48
N LEU A 264 14.10 16.19 -13.98
CA LEU A 264 14.07 14.90 -14.69
C LEU A 264 13.69 13.75 -13.77
N VAL A 265 14.22 13.73 -12.53
CA VAL A 265 13.83 12.70 -11.56
C VAL A 265 12.35 12.82 -11.23
N ARG A 266 11.87 14.04 -10.94
CA ARG A 266 10.45 14.29 -10.64
C ARG A 266 9.53 13.87 -11.78
N GLU A 267 9.88 14.19 -13.01
CA GLU A 267 9.14 13.78 -14.20
C GLU A 267 9.09 12.23 -14.33
N SER A 268 10.21 11.55 -14.09
CA SER A 268 10.31 10.10 -14.22
C SER A 268 9.44 9.31 -13.23
N ILE A 269 9.10 9.92 -12.09
CA ILE A 269 8.25 9.33 -11.04
C ILE A 269 6.83 9.92 -11.00
N ALA A 270 6.49 10.85 -11.89
CA ALA A 270 5.23 11.60 -11.85
C ALA A 270 3.99 10.69 -11.79
N ALA A 271 4.03 9.54 -12.48
CA ALA A 271 2.93 8.56 -12.48
C ALA A 271 2.74 7.84 -11.13
N LEU A 272 3.74 7.88 -10.25
CA LEU A 272 3.71 7.25 -8.93
C LEU A 272 3.21 8.21 -7.84
N LEU A 273 3.29 9.53 -8.05
CA LEU A 273 2.95 10.52 -7.04
C LEU A 273 1.46 10.50 -6.72
N LEU A 274 1.14 10.54 -5.42
CA LEU A 274 -0.23 10.60 -4.91
C LEU A 274 -0.36 11.67 -3.84
N THR A 275 -1.46 12.42 -3.85
CA THR A 275 -1.86 13.25 -2.71
C THR A 275 -2.47 12.40 -1.59
N ALA A 276 -2.66 12.99 -0.41
CA ALA A 276 -3.32 12.33 0.71
C ALA A 276 -4.77 11.94 0.39
N GLU A 277 -5.46 12.73 -0.44
CA GLU A 277 -6.83 12.46 -0.88
C GLU A 277 -6.87 11.35 -1.95
N GLU A 278 -5.93 11.35 -2.87
CA GLU A 278 -5.84 10.35 -3.93
C GLU A 278 -5.51 8.96 -3.40
N ILE A 279 -4.66 8.85 -2.36
CA ILE A 279 -4.32 7.55 -1.77
C ILE A 279 -5.53 6.89 -1.12
N GLU A 280 -6.43 7.63 -0.49
CA GLU A 280 -7.64 7.09 0.11
C GLU A 280 -8.54 6.42 -0.95
N ALA A 281 -8.65 7.03 -2.13
CA ALA A 281 -9.40 6.45 -3.24
C ALA A 281 -8.67 5.24 -3.86
N ALA A 282 -7.34 5.33 -4.02
CA ALA A 282 -6.52 4.28 -4.63
C ALA A 282 -6.38 3.04 -3.73
N CYS A 283 -6.47 3.21 -2.41
CA CYS A 283 -6.33 2.11 -1.44
C CYS A 283 -7.61 1.28 -1.23
N LYS A 284 -8.72 1.64 -1.89
CA LYS A 284 -9.92 0.80 -1.85
C LYS A 284 -9.65 -0.52 -2.57
N ALA A 285 -9.72 -1.61 -1.81
CA ALA A 285 -9.62 -2.95 -2.41
C ALA A 285 -10.84 -3.22 -3.29
N ASP A 286 -10.64 -3.88 -4.41
CA ASP A 286 -11.75 -4.44 -5.18
C ASP A 286 -12.45 -5.49 -4.33
N TRP A 287 -13.77 -5.33 -4.15
CA TRP A 287 -14.56 -6.23 -3.29
C TRP A 287 -14.52 -7.69 -3.75
N LEU A 288 -14.28 -7.88 -5.07
CA LEU A 288 -14.08 -9.21 -5.67
C LEU A 288 -12.98 -9.13 -6.74
N PRO A 289 -12.05 -10.09 -6.81
CA PRO A 289 -11.12 -10.21 -7.92
C PRO A 289 -11.88 -10.20 -9.25
N SER A 290 -11.39 -9.46 -10.23
CA SER A 290 -12.08 -9.21 -11.52
C SER A 290 -12.54 -10.49 -12.22
N LYS A 291 -11.80 -11.61 -12.05
CA LYS A 291 -12.16 -12.95 -12.57
C LYS A 291 -13.46 -13.53 -11.98
N TYR A 292 -13.88 -13.07 -10.80
CA TYR A 292 -15.13 -13.54 -10.16
C TYR A 292 -16.27 -12.54 -10.27
N GLN A 293 -16.00 -11.27 -10.56
CA GLN A 293 -17.03 -10.22 -10.67
C GLN A 293 -18.08 -10.60 -11.72
N LEU A 294 -17.66 -11.09 -12.89
CA LEU A 294 -18.55 -11.53 -13.95
C LEU A 294 -19.40 -12.74 -13.52
N ILE A 295 -18.79 -13.72 -12.86
CA ILE A 295 -19.50 -14.92 -12.37
C ILE A 295 -20.55 -14.53 -11.34
N VAL A 296 -20.22 -13.68 -10.38
CA VAL A 296 -21.16 -13.20 -9.36
C VAL A 296 -22.28 -12.35 -9.99
N ALA A 297 -21.95 -11.50 -10.94
CA ALA A 297 -22.97 -10.71 -11.66
C ALA A 297 -23.94 -11.61 -12.43
N ILE A 298 -23.45 -12.65 -13.13
CA ILE A 298 -24.29 -13.64 -13.84
C ILE A 298 -25.14 -14.43 -12.86
N THR A 299 -24.56 -14.96 -11.77
CA THR A 299 -25.31 -15.77 -10.79
C THR A 299 -26.37 -14.95 -10.06
N LEU A 300 -26.09 -13.71 -9.69
CA LEU A 300 -27.05 -12.80 -9.07
C LEU A 300 -28.18 -12.45 -10.03
N SER A 301 -27.87 -12.12 -11.29
CA SER A 301 -28.87 -11.80 -12.31
C SER A 301 -29.77 -12.97 -12.64
N THR A 302 -29.23 -14.20 -12.73
CA THR A 302 -30.04 -15.41 -12.94
C THR A 302 -30.94 -15.72 -11.74
N PHE A 303 -30.44 -15.55 -10.53
CA PHE A 303 -31.25 -15.71 -9.31
C PHE A 303 -32.40 -14.71 -9.25
N LEU A 304 -32.15 -13.42 -9.54
CA LEU A 304 -33.16 -12.38 -9.56
C LEU A 304 -34.22 -12.65 -10.66
N ALA A 305 -33.80 -13.13 -11.83
CA ALA A 305 -34.72 -13.51 -12.91
C ALA A 305 -35.62 -14.67 -12.48
N LEU A 306 -35.07 -15.74 -11.88
CA LEU A 306 -35.85 -16.87 -11.38
C LEU A 306 -36.83 -16.42 -10.28
N LEU A 307 -36.41 -15.57 -9.37
CA LEU A 307 -37.29 -15.01 -8.35
C LEU A 307 -38.45 -14.21 -8.96
N PHE A 308 -38.15 -13.38 -9.96
CA PHE A 308 -39.16 -12.61 -10.68
C PHE A 308 -40.20 -13.54 -11.37
N PHE A 309 -39.72 -14.56 -12.08
CA PHE A 309 -40.64 -15.49 -12.77
C PHE A 309 -41.48 -16.33 -11.78
N THR A 310 -40.92 -16.72 -10.66
CA THR A 310 -41.69 -17.44 -9.61
C THR A 310 -42.77 -16.54 -9.00
N LEU A 311 -42.44 -15.29 -8.67
CA LEU A 311 -43.39 -14.32 -8.14
C LEU A 311 -44.50 -13.99 -9.17
N ALA A 312 -44.11 -13.84 -10.43
CA ALA A 312 -45.11 -13.61 -11.53
C ALA A 312 -46.02 -14.82 -11.70
N ALA A 313 -45.49 -16.03 -11.65
CA ALA A 313 -46.32 -17.24 -11.72
C ALA A 313 -47.29 -17.37 -10.53
N VAL A 314 -46.83 -17.13 -9.32
CA VAL A 314 -47.70 -17.06 -8.13
C VAL A 314 -48.77 -16.00 -8.25
N TYR A 315 -48.38 -14.81 -8.71
CA TYR A 315 -49.33 -13.72 -8.96
C TYR A 315 -50.42 -14.14 -10.00
N CYS A 316 -50.00 -14.73 -11.11
CA CYS A 316 -50.93 -15.21 -12.13
C CYS A 316 -51.88 -16.30 -11.58
N VAL A 317 -51.40 -17.23 -10.78
CA VAL A 317 -52.23 -18.26 -10.14
C VAL A 317 -53.26 -17.64 -9.20
N VAL A 318 -52.80 -16.73 -8.32
CA VAL A 318 -53.69 -16.02 -7.37
C VAL A 318 -54.68 -15.15 -8.10
N TRP A 319 -54.28 -14.46 -9.15
CA TRP A 319 -55.17 -13.65 -9.97
C TRP A 319 -56.21 -14.51 -10.68
N ARG A 320 -55.81 -15.63 -11.27
CA ARG A 320 -56.70 -16.62 -11.92
C ARG A 320 -57.72 -17.17 -10.94
N GLN A 321 -57.28 -17.54 -9.71
CA GLN A 321 -58.20 -17.99 -8.65
C GLN A 321 -59.20 -16.91 -8.25
N ARG A 322 -58.76 -15.63 -8.12
CA ARG A 322 -59.66 -14.53 -7.79
C ARG A 322 -60.66 -14.27 -8.92
N CYS A 323 -60.24 -14.33 -10.19
CA CYS A 323 -61.12 -14.19 -11.34
C CYS A 323 -62.15 -15.32 -11.39
N TRP A 324 -61.71 -16.58 -11.10
CA TRP A 324 -62.61 -17.73 -11.06
C TRP A 324 -63.65 -17.63 -9.92
N GLN A 325 -63.26 -17.20 -8.74
CA GLN A 325 -64.16 -16.95 -7.60
C GLN A 325 -65.16 -15.82 -7.90
N ARG A 326 -64.75 -14.74 -8.59
CA ARG A 326 -65.63 -13.68 -9.04
C ARG A 326 -66.69 -14.19 -10.06
N ASN A 327 -66.26 -15.04 -10.98
CA ASN A 327 -67.14 -15.65 -11.98
C ASN A 327 -68.19 -16.60 -11.35
N GLN A 328 -67.80 -17.34 -10.30
CA GLN A 328 -68.73 -18.18 -9.54
C GLN A 328 -69.72 -17.32 -8.70
N ARG A 329 -69.32 -16.19 -8.15
CA ARG A 329 -70.20 -15.29 -7.42
C ARG A 329 -71.14 -14.49 -8.35
N GLY A 330 -70.75 -14.22 -9.61
CA GLY A 330 -71.60 -13.59 -10.62
C GLY A 330 -72.60 -14.55 -11.25
N GLY A 331 -72.40 -15.88 -11.18
CA GLY A 331 -73.30 -16.86 -11.73
C GLY A 331 -74.55 -17.19 -10.87
N ASN A 332 -74.65 -16.66 -9.63
CA ASN A 332 -75.80 -16.89 -8.73
C ASN A 332 -76.77 -15.70 -8.69
N LEU A 333 -76.71 -14.75 -9.65
CA LEU A 333 -77.71 -13.72 -9.86
C LEU A 333 -78.52 -14.01 -11.17
N GLY A 334 -79.07 -15.24 -11.18
CA GLY A 334 -80.01 -15.65 -12.22
C GLY A 334 -81.39 -15.79 -11.64
N ILE A 335 -82.29 -14.96 -12.15
CA ILE A 335 -83.79 -15.14 -12.21
C ILE A 335 -84.54 -14.88 -10.88
N ALA A 336 -85.06 -13.69 -10.74
CA ALA A 336 -86.43 -13.47 -10.22
C ALA A 336 -87.05 -12.32 -11.00
N SER A 337 -87.77 -12.75 -12.04
CA SER A 337 -88.85 -11.96 -12.64
C SER A 337 -89.93 -11.81 -11.61
N GLN A 338 -90.42 -10.59 -11.39
CA GLN A 338 -91.81 -10.24 -11.39
C GLN A 338 -91.95 -8.75 -10.93
N LEU A 339 -92.46 -7.96 -11.87
CA LEU A 339 -93.10 -6.65 -11.61
C LEU A 339 -94.42 -6.89 -10.95
N PRO A 340 -94.95 -5.95 -10.17
CA PRO A 340 -96.22 -5.41 -10.52
C PRO A 340 -96.22 -3.87 -10.67
N TYR A 341 -96.91 -3.50 -11.72
CA TYR A 341 -97.42 -2.15 -12.03
C TYR A 341 -98.32 -1.65 -10.93
N SER A 342 -98.28 -0.34 -10.63
CA SER A 342 -99.41 0.47 -10.12
C SER A 342 -99.06 1.97 -10.24
N PRO A 343 -100.08 2.82 -10.40
CA PRO A 343 -100.00 3.96 -11.34
C PRO A 343 -99.78 5.32 -10.67
N LEU A 344 -99.52 6.27 -11.53
CA LEU A 344 -99.45 7.69 -11.33
C LEU A 344 -100.57 8.28 -10.46
N VAL A 345 -100.21 9.16 -9.55
CA VAL A 345 -101.02 10.30 -9.10
C VAL A 345 -100.19 11.54 -9.15
N SER A 346 -100.64 12.44 -10.00
CA SER A 346 -100.30 13.83 -10.17
C SER A 346 -100.80 14.69 -9.00
N THR A 347 -100.03 15.69 -8.59
CA THR A 347 -100.55 17.07 -8.47
C THR A 347 -99.47 17.97 -7.87
N PRO A 348 -99.71 19.30 -7.99
CA PRO A 348 -98.60 20.18 -8.38
C PRO A 348 -98.23 21.21 -7.28
N PRO A 349 -97.64 22.34 -7.66
CA PRO A 349 -96.62 23.00 -6.86
C PRO A 349 -97.16 24.10 -5.98
N THR A 350 -96.42 24.51 -4.99
CA THR A 350 -96.49 25.91 -4.48
C THR A 350 -95.23 26.22 -3.66
N ALA A 351 -94.72 27.35 -4.04
CA ALA A 351 -93.84 28.33 -3.43
C ALA A 351 -92.38 27.98 -3.29
#